data_d831ec94f4e20c971c43cd5649cd9635
#
_entry.id   d831ec94f4e20c971c43cd5649cd9635
#
_cell.length_a   1.000
_cell.length_b   1.000
_cell.length_c   1.000
_cell.angle_alpha   90.00
_cell.angle_beta   90.00
_cell.angle_gamma   90.00
#
_symmetry.space_group_name_H-M   'P 1'
#
loop_
_entity.id
_entity.type
_entity.pdbx_description
1 polymer ?
#
loop_
_entity_poly.entity_id
_entity_poly.type
_entity_poly.pdbx_seq_one_letter_code
_entity_poly.pdbx_strand_id
1 'polypeptide(L)'
;MQSETANPLTLNEHRELGREMCALNARLRELCNLVVTVYGPNNRASFTFLKTAESMERLCQDLQTQVTLDHPGYSVEKFYL
;
A
#
# COMPACT_ATOMS: atom_id res chain seq x y z
N MET A 1 -23.57 -1.76 -4.07
CA MET A 1 -23.16 -1.99 -4.62
C MET A 1 -22.68 -2.29 -5.32
N GLN A 2 -22.35 -2.52 -5.78
CA GLN A 2 -21.88 -2.89 -6.60
C GLN A 2 -21.35 -3.32 -7.08
N SER A 3 -21.22 -3.37 -7.40
CA SER A 3 -20.90 -3.88 -7.92
C SER A 3 -20.13 -4.53 -8.49
N GLU A 4 -20.30 -5.24 -9.02
CA GLU A 4 -19.42 -5.89 -9.68
C GLU A 4 -18.77 -5.11 -10.56
N THR A 5 -17.53 -5.18 -10.66
CA THR A 5 -16.77 -4.40 -11.46
C THR A 5 -16.59 -5.04 -12.71
N ALA A 6 -17.16 -4.56 -13.68
CA ALA A 6 -16.96 -5.06 -14.98
C ALA A 6 -15.60 -4.74 -15.53
N ASN A 7 -14.98 -3.67 -15.06
CA ASN A 7 -13.71 -3.20 -15.63
C ASN A 7 -12.68 -3.04 -14.54
N PRO A 8 -11.84 -4.05 -14.34
CA PRO A 8 -10.75 -3.90 -13.39
C PRO A 8 -9.73 -2.90 -13.92
N LEU A 9 -8.82 -2.48 -13.07
CA LEU A 9 -7.75 -1.60 -13.47
C LEU A 9 -6.92 -2.28 -14.55
N THR A 10 -6.46 -1.50 -15.53
CA THR A 10 -5.54 -2.03 -16.53
C THR A 10 -4.17 -2.22 -15.89
N LEU A 11 -3.31 -2.97 -16.58
CA LEU A 11 -1.94 -3.12 -16.10
C LEU A 11 -1.24 -1.78 -15.97
N ASN A 12 -1.50 -0.88 -16.89
CA ASN A 12 -0.89 0.44 -16.84
C ASN A 12 -1.38 1.24 -15.65
N GLU A 13 -2.67 1.14 -15.35
CA GLU A 13 -3.25 1.79 -14.20
C GLU A 13 -2.69 1.21 -12.89
N HIS A 14 -2.53 -0.11 -12.84
CA HIS A 14 -1.89 -0.74 -11.69
C HIS A 14 -0.45 -0.25 -11.52
N ARG A 15 0.26 -0.10 -12.62
CA ARG A 15 1.66 0.34 -12.58
C ARG A 15 1.76 1.76 -12.05
N GLU A 16 0.85 2.62 -12.49
CA GLU A 16 0.84 4.00 -12.02
C GLU A 16 0.44 4.10 -10.56
N LEU A 17 -0.61 3.40 -10.18
CA LEU A 17 -1.05 3.37 -8.80
C LEU A 17 0.05 2.79 -7.90
N GLY A 18 0.73 1.76 -8.37
CA GLY A 18 1.80 1.14 -7.60
C GLY A 18 2.96 2.09 -7.35
N ARG A 19 3.31 2.89 -8.34
CA ARG A 19 4.37 3.88 -8.19
C ARG A 19 4.01 4.87 -7.10
N GLU A 20 2.76 5.34 -7.11
CA GLU A 20 2.32 6.30 -6.10
C GLU A 20 2.20 5.67 -4.72
N MET A 21 1.71 4.44 -4.66
CA MET A 21 1.58 3.75 -3.38
C MET A 21 2.92 3.46 -2.76
N CYS A 22 3.90 3.09 -3.58
CA CYS A 22 5.25 2.86 -3.05
C CYS A 22 5.86 4.14 -2.50
N ALA A 23 5.66 5.26 -3.19
CA ALA A 23 6.15 6.54 -2.72
C ALA A 23 5.46 6.95 -1.43
N LEU A 24 4.14 6.77 -1.36
CA LEU A 24 3.39 7.08 -0.14
C LEU A 24 3.83 6.22 1.03
N ASN A 25 4.04 4.93 0.79
CA ASN A 25 4.47 4.02 1.83
C ASN A 25 5.84 4.41 2.38
N ALA A 26 6.77 4.76 1.50
CA ALA A 26 8.09 5.19 1.92
C ALA A 26 8.01 6.47 2.75
N ARG A 27 7.18 7.41 2.32
CA ARG A 27 7.04 8.67 3.06
C ARG A 27 6.38 8.44 4.41
N LEU A 28 5.37 7.58 4.44
CA LEU A 28 4.67 7.27 5.67
C LEU A 28 5.64 6.67 6.70
N ARG A 29 6.54 5.80 6.25
CA ARG A 29 7.53 5.22 7.14
C ARG A 29 8.49 6.25 7.69
N GLU A 30 8.91 7.20 6.87
CA GLU A 30 9.78 8.27 7.33
C GLU A 30 9.12 9.10 8.42
N LEU A 31 7.84 9.43 8.19
CA LEU A 31 7.09 10.22 9.16
C LEU A 31 6.83 9.44 10.44
N CYS A 32 6.59 8.15 10.30
CA CYS A 32 6.41 7.28 11.45
C CYS A 32 7.68 7.25 12.30
N ASN A 33 8.84 7.10 11.65
CA ASN A 33 10.11 7.09 12.36
C ASN A 33 10.36 8.40 13.08
N LEU A 34 9.98 9.51 12.47
CA LEU A 34 10.13 10.80 13.11
C LEU A 34 9.30 10.89 14.38
N VAL A 35 8.04 10.50 14.31
CA VAL A 35 7.14 10.57 15.45
C VAL A 35 7.60 9.63 16.57
N VAL A 36 8.00 8.42 16.22
CA VAL A 36 8.47 7.46 17.21
C VAL A 36 9.76 7.95 17.87
N THR A 37 10.64 8.57 17.09
CA THR A 37 11.90 9.08 17.62
C THR A 37 11.66 10.23 18.60
N VAL A 38 10.72 11.11 18.28
CA VAL A 38 10.48 12.30 19.11
C VAL A 38 9.66 11.95 20.35
N TYR A 39 8.61 11.15 20.20
CA TYR A 39 7.67 10.92 21.29
C TYR A 39 7.83 9.57 21.97
N GLY A 40 8.59 8.66 21.37
CA GLY A 40 8.78 7.33 21.90
C GLY A 40 7.67 6.36 21.47
N PRO A 41 7.95 5.06 21.56
CA PRO A 41 6.99 4.05 21.05
C PRO A 41 5.75 3.92 21.90
N ASN A 42 5.76 4.40 23.15
CA ASN A 42 4.61 4.27 24.02
C ASN A 42 3.62 5.42 23.92
N ASN A 43 3.95 6.40 23.11
CA ASN A 43 3.06 7.54 22.88
C ASN A 43 1.91 7.09 21.99
N ARG A 44 0.72 7.65 22.25
CA ARG A 44 -0.46 7.24 21.49
C ARG A 44 -0.32 7.52 19.99
N ALA A 45 0.22 8.67 19.64
CA ALA A 45 0.39 9.01 18.23
C ALA A 45 1.36 8.05 17.55
N SER A 46 2.44 7.68 18.26
CA SER A 46 3.40 6.70 17.74
C SER A 46 2.72 5.36 17.49
N PHE A 47 1.93 4.91 18.45
CA PHE A 47 1.25 3.62 18.32
C PHE A 47 0.31 3.62 17.14
N THR A 48 -0.50 4.67 16.99
CA THR A 48 -1.44 4.75 15.87
C THR A 48 -0.71 4.83 14.55
N PHE A 49 0.41 5.55 14.51
CA PHE A 49 1.21 5.67 13.30
C PHE A 49 1.76 4.31 12.88
N LEU A 50 2.26 3.54 13.86
CA LEU A 50 2.78 2.21 13.57
C LEU A 50 1.66 1.31 13.01
N LYS A 51 0.47 1.40 13.58
CA LYS A 51 -0.65 0.61 13.08
C LYS A 51 -1.04 1.03 11.67
N THR A 52 -0.99 2.31 11.39
CA THR A 52 -1.29 2.81 10.05
C THR A 52 -0.26 2.32 9.05
N ALA A 53 1.00 2.32 9.43
CA ALA A 53 2.06 1.83 8.55
C ALA A 53 1.88 0.34 8.25
N GLU A 54 1.49 -0.45 9.25
CA GLU A 54 1.20 -1.87 9.02
C GLU A 54 0.04 -2.04 8.07
N SER A 55 -1.00 -1.24 8.23
CA SER A 55 -2.16 -1.30 7.34
C SER A 55 -1.81 -0.92 5.92
N MET A 56 -0.92 0.06 5.76
CA MET A 56 -0.46 0.46 4.44
C MET A 56 0.30 -0.68 3.75
N GLU A 57 1.15 -1.38 4.50
CA GLU A 57 1.86 -2.52 3.93
C GLU A 57 0.90 -3.62 3.50
N ARG A 58 -0.11 -3.88 4.33
CA ARG A 58 -1.10 -4.88 3.98
C ARG A 58 -1.88 -4.47 2.74
N LEU A 59 -2.23 -3.19 2.63
CA LEU A 59 -2.91 -2.67 1.45
C LEU A 59 -2.08 -2.90 0.19
N CYS A 60 -0.79 -2.63 0.27
CA CYS A 60 0.10 -2.85 -0.88
C CYS A 60 0.14 -4.32 -1.28
N GLN A 61 0.18 -5.22 -0.29
CA GLN A 61 0.16 -6.66 -0.58
C GLN A 61 -1.16 -7.08 -1.22
N ASP A 62 -2.26 -6.53 -0.72
CA ASP A 62 -3.58 -6.86 -1.27
C ASP A 62 -3.71 -6.34 -2.70
N LEU A 63 -3.17 -5.16 -2.97
CA LEU A 63 -3.19 -4.62 -4.33
C LEU A 63 -2.31 -5.45 -5.27
N GLN A 64 -1.17 -5.95 -4.77
CA GLN A 64 -0.33 -6.81 -5.58
C GLN A 64 -1.06 -8.10 -5.95
N THR A 65 -1.80 -8.66 -4.99
CA THR A 65 -2.63 -9.82 -5.26
C THR A 65 -3.71 -9.49 -6.28
N GLN A 66 -4.27 -8.30 -6.18
CA GLN A 66 -5.32 -7.87 -7.10
C GLN A 66 -4.81 -7.80 -8.54
N VAL A 67 -3.56 -7.41 -8.76
CA VAL A 67 -2.98 -7.42 -10.11
C VAL A 67 -3.07 -8.82 -10.69
N THR A 68 -2.72 -9.81 -9.91
CA THR A 68 -2.75 -11.20 -10.37
C THR A 68 -4.17 -11.66 -10.68
N LEU A 69 -5.12 -11.22 -9.86
CA LEU A 69 -6.51 -11.57 -10.09
C LEU A 69 -7.09 -10.89 -11.32
N ASP A 70 -6.72 -9.63 -11.52
CA ASP A 70 -7.23 -8.86 -12.66
C ASP A 70 -6.63 -9.31 -13.97
N HIS A 71 -5.36 -9.72 -13.93
CA HIS A 71 -4.63 -10.06 -15.15
C HIS A 71 -3.87 -11.37 -14.97
N PRO A 72 -4.61 -12.48 -14.87
CA PRO A 72 -3.97 -13.77 -14.69
C PRO A 72 -3.19 -14.14 -15.93
N GLY A 73 -2.14 -14.59 -15.95
CA GLY A 73 -1.34 -14.95 -17.09
C GLY A 73 -0.22 -13.98 -17.38
N TYR A 74 -0.21 -12.82 -16.77
CA TYR A 74 0.92 -11.94 -16.90
C TYR A 74 1.95 -12.30 -15.85
N SER A 75 3.21 -12.13 -16.22
CA SER A 75 4.26 -12.38 -15.31
C SER A 75 4.20 -11.43 -14.18
N VAL A 76 4.63 -11.86 -13.06
CA VAL A 76 4.50 -11.12 -11.87
C VAL A 76 5.51 -10.02 -11.80
N GLU A 77 5.09 -8.81 -11.97
CA GLU A 77 5.89 -7.66 -11.65
C GLU A 77 5.44 -7.17 -10.30
N LYS A 78 6.36 -6.64 -9.52
CA LYS A 78 6.00 -6.11 -8.22
C LYS A 78 5.66 -4.64 -8.37
N PHE A 79 4.39 -4.38 -8.62
CA PHE A 79 3.93 -3.00 -8.79
C PHE A 79 3.81 -2.29 -7.45
N TYR A 80 3.44 -3.01 -6.40
CA TYR A 80 3.10 -2.43 -5.11
C TYR A 80 4.07 -2.79 -3.99
N LEU A 81 5.08 -3.55 -4.28
CA LEU A 81 5.98 -4.04 -3.23
C LEU A 81 7.43 -3.57 -3.43
#